data_a9ebaf2b4f37db6bc9f8bf9b4958c9e6
#
_entry.id   a9ebaf2b4f37db6bc9f8bf9b4958c9e6
#
_cell.length_a   1.000
_cell.length_b   1.000
_cell.length_c   1.000
_cell.angle_alpha   90.00
_cell.angle_beta   90.00
_cell.angle_gamma   90.00
#
_symmetry.space_group_name_H-M   'P 1'
#
loop_
_entity.id
_entity.type
_entity.pdbx_description
1 polymer ?
#
loop_
_entity_poly.entity_id
_entity_poly.type
_entity_poly.pdbx_seq_one_letter_code
_entity_poly.pdbx_strand_id
1 'polypeptide(L)'
;MARLKPLPQLWLISDARNDAALGHALAQMPRGGGFIFRHYHLPPAQRRARFDQLARLAGARGHLVALAGSRAEARRWGAELAYGPRGDLVPAHSLREIGRARNAIALLISPAFATRSHPGAKPLGPLRFRLLAARATVPVIALGGMNARTAQRLGWPSWAGIDAFLR
;
A
#
# COMPACT_ATOMS: atom_id res chain seq x y z
N MET A 1 -8.53 -13.13 -21.26
CA MET A 1 -8.05 -11.98 -20.46
C MET A 1 -8.63 -12.09 -19.06
N ALA A 2 -7.78 -12.33 -18.07
CA ALA A 2 -8.24 -12.28 -16.68
C ALA A 2 -8.68 -10.83 -16.37
N ARG A 3 -9.94 -10.65 -16.00
CA ARG A 3 -10.41 -9.36 -15.50
C ARG A 3 -9.58 -8.99 -14.28
N LEU A 4 -8.80 -7.93 -14.37
CA LEU A 4 -8.18 -7.34 -13.19
C LEU A 4 -9.28 -7.09 -12.15
N LYS A 5 -9.12 -7.67 -10.96
CA LYS A 5 -10.02 -7.39 -9.85
C LYS A 5 -10.03 -5.88 -9.63
N PRO A 6 -11.18 -5.27 -9.29
CA PRO A 6 -11.21 -3.85 -8.98
C PRO A 6 -10.22 -3.57 -7.85
N LEU A 7 -9.52 -2.43 -7.94
CA LEU A 7 -8.55 -2.04 -6.90
C LEU A 7 -9.24 -1.91 -5.54
N PRO A 8 -8.67 -2.54 -4.51
CA PRO A 8 -9.18 -2.39 -3.15
C PRO A 8 -9.14 -0.93 -2.67
N GLN A 9 -10.07 -0.57 -1.82
CA GLN A 9 -10.04 0.73 -1.15
C GLN A 9 -9.15 0.71 0.10
N LEU A 10 -9.09 -0.43 0.80
CA LEU A 10 -8.34 -0.56 2.04
C LEU A 10 -7.10 -1.41 1.83
N TRP A 11 -5.94 -0.89 2.22
CA TRP A 11 -4.65 -1.55 2.05
C TRP A 11 -3.90 -1.64 3.37
N LEU A 12 -3.38 -2.83 3.68
CA LEU A 12 -2.42 -3.05 4.75
C LEU A 12 -1.02 -3.05 4.17
N ILE A 13 -0.10 -2.31 4.80
CA ILE A 13 1.31 -2.32 4.42
C ILE A 13 2.11 -3.01 5.51
N SER A 14 2.96 -3.96 5.13
CA SER A 14 3.87 -4.64 6.06
C SER A 14 5.09 -3.78 6.40
N ASP A 15 5.49 -3.87 7.66
CA ASP A 15 6.66 -3.18 8.23
C ASP A 15 7.26 -4.04 9.34
N ALA A 16 8.53 -3.80 9.72
CA ALA A 16 9.14 -4.52 10.84
C ALA A 16 8.32 -4.38 12.13
N ARG A 17 7.69 -3.22 12.34
CA ARG A 17 6.92 -2.90 13.55
C ARG A 17 5.63 -3.68 13.70
N ASN A 18 5.01 -4.09 12.58
CA ASN A 18 3.73 -4.79 12.59
C ASN A 18 3.84 -6.27 12.22
N ASP A 19 5.03 -6.80 12.00
CA ASP A 19 5.24 -8.16 11.49
C ASP A 19 4.52 -9.23 12.30
N ALA A 20 4.65 -9.20 13.60
CA ALA A 20 4.01 -10.18 14.49
C ALA A 20 2.47 -10.16 14.42
N ALA A 21 1.87 -9.02 14.11
CA ALA A 21 0.43 -8.82 14.08
C ALA A 21 -0.19 -8.95 12.67
N LEU A 22 0.62 -9.12 11.62
CA LEU A 22 0.13 -9.11 10.23
C LEU A 22 -0.90 -10.21 9.94
N GLY A 23 -0.72 -11.42 10.47
CA GLY A 23 -1.70 -12.50 10.30
C GLY A 23 -3.07 -12.12 10.86
N HIS A 24 -3.09 -11.55 12.06
CA HIS A 24 -4.31 -11.05 12.69
C HIS A 24 -4.91 -9.89 11.91
N ALA A 25 -4.11 -8.90 11.54
CA ALA A 25 -4.55 -7.74 10.75
C ALA A 25 -5.19 -8.15 9.42
N LEU A 26 -4.59 -9.09 8.68
CA LEU A 26 -5.15 -9.61 7.44
C LEU A 26 -6.49 -10.32 7.65
N ALA A 27 -6.65 -11.01 8.77
CA ALA A 27 -7.91 -11.66 9.13
C ALA A 27 -9.00 -10.65 9.52
N GLN A 28 -8.65 -9.53 10.14
CA GLN A 28 -9.59 -8.48 10.57
C GLN A 28 -10.01 -7.54 9.44
N MET A 29 -9.17 -7.38 8.42
CA MET A 29 -9.52 -6.56 7.27
C MET A 29 -10.80 -7.06 6.57
N PRO A 30 -11.66 -6.16 6.06
CA PRO A 30 -12.74 -6.54 5.16
C PRO A 30 -12.22 -7.36 3.98
N ARG A 31 -12.94 -8.42 3.60
CA ARG A 31 -12.56 -9.28 2.46
C ARG A 31 -12.36 -8.46 1.19
N GLY A 32 -11.42 -8.86 0.34
CA GLY A 32 -11.14 -8.17 -0.91
C GLY A 32 -10.33 -6.88 -0.75
N GLY A 33 -9.68 -6.69 0.39
CA GLY A 33 -8.72 -5.61 0.59
C GLY A 33 -7.42 -5.81 -0.18
N GLY A 34 -6.44 -4.96 0.04
CA GLY A 34 -5.11 -5.06 -0.53
C GLY A 34 -4.03 -5.24 0.54
N PHE A 35 -2.98 -5.94 0.18
CA PHE A 35 -1.82 -6.17 1.04
C PHE A 35 -0.54 -5.83 0.29
N ILE A 36 0.27 -4.90 0.82
CA ILE A 36 1.59 -4.54 0.29
C ILE A 36 2.65 -5.11 1.21
N PHE A 37 3.40 -6.11 0.72
CA PHE A 37 4.48 -6.72 1.44
C PHE A 37 5.82 -6.03 1.17
N ARG A 38 6.44 -5.46 2.19
CA ARG A 38 7.72 -4.75 2.10
C ARG A 38 8.87 -5.56 2.72
N HIS A 39 8.95 -5.65 4.03
CA HIS A 39 9.92 -6.46 4.80
C HIS A 39 11.37 -6.36 4.30
N TYR A 40 11.82 -5.16 3.98
CA TYR A 40 13.20 -4.92 3.51
C TYR A 40 14.27 -5.27 4.54
N HIS A 41 13.89 -5.36 5.82
CA HIS A 41 14.77 -5.67 6.94
C HIS A 41 15.15 -7.16 7.02
N LEU A 42 14.43 -8.04 6.32
CA LEU A 42 14.71 -9.48 6.33
C LEU A 42 15.72 -9.87 5.25
N PRO A 43 16.62 -10.83 5.55
CA PRO A 43 17.45 -11.48 4.54
C PRO A 43 16.59 -12.13 3.42
N PRO A 44 17.10 -12.27 2.18
CA PRO A 44 16.28 -12.70 1.04
C PRO A 44 15.50 -13.99 1.24
N ALA A 45 16.11 -15.04 1.80
CA ALA A 45 15.43 -16.32 2.05
C ALA A 45 14.31 -16.21 3.10
N GLN A 46 14.55 -15.49 4.19
CA GLN A 46 13.55 -15.24 5.23
C GLN A 46 12.43 -14.34 4.71
N ARG A 47 12.77 -13.32 3.94
CA ARG A 47 11.81 -12.42 3.30
C ARG A 47 10.87 -13.20 2.38
N ARG A 48 11.42 -14.13 1.58
CA ARG A 48 10.63 -15.00 0.70
C ARG A 48 9.70 -15.91 1.50
N ALA A 49 10.20 -16.59 2.51
CA ALA A 49 9.39 -17.50 3.34
C ALA A 49 8.25 -16.74 4.05
N ARG A 50 8.54 -15.52 4.56
CA ARG A 50 7.53 -14.68 5.20
C ARG A 50 6.49 -14.19 4.22
N PHE A 51 6.90 -13.81 3.01
CA PHE A 51 5.99 -13.47 1.93
C PHE A 51 5.04 -14.62 1.62
N ASP A 52 5.54 -15.82 1.40
CA ASP A 52 4.74 -16.99 1.05
C ASP A 52 3.69 -17.31 2.14
N GLN A 53 4.05 -17.16 3.41
CA GLN A 53 3.14 -17.33 4.53
C GLN A 53 2.01 -16.30 4.51
N LEU A 54 2.35 -15.01 4.42
CA LEU A 54 1.37 -13.91 4.48
C LEU A 54 0.52 -13.83 3.21
N ALA A 55 1.10 -14.13 2.03
CA ALA A 55 0.37 -14.14 0.78
C ALA A 55 -0.72 -15.23 0.76
N ARG A 56 -0.46 -16.41 1.37
CA ARG A 56 -1.49 -17.45 1.54
C ARG A 56 -2.64 -16.96 2.43
N LEU A 57 -2.34 -16.32 3.56
CA LEU A 57 -3.35 -15.76 4.46
C LEU A 57 -4.17 -14.66 3.75
N ALA A 58 -3.51 -13.77 3.05
CA ALA A 58 -4.15 -12.72 2.27
C ALA A 58 -5.05 -13.30 1.17
N GLY A 59 -4.56 -14.28 0.42
CA GLY A 59 -5.30 -14.96 -0.65
C GLY A 59 -6.55 -15.68 -0.15
N ALA A 60 -6.50 -16.34 1.01
CA ALA A 60 -7.65 -16.99 1.64
C ALA A 60 -8.78 -15.99 1.99
N ARG A 61 -8.46 -14.71 2.14
CA ARG A 61 -9.41 -13.63 2.36
C ARG A 61 -9.78 -12.86 1.08
N GLY A 62 -9.23 -13.28 -0.06
CA GLY A 62 -9.43 -12.61 -1.35
C GLY A 62 -8.72 -11.27 -1.47
N HIS A 63 -7.74 -10.99 -0.60
CA HIS A 63 -6.95 -9.76 -0.71
C HIS A 63 -6.04 -9.80 -1.94
N LEU A 64 -5.89 -8.65 -2.59
CA LEU A 64 -4.92 -8.45 -3.66
C LEU A 64 -3.54 -8.24 -3.05
N VAL A 65 -2.54 -9.00 -3.52
CA VAL A 65 -1.19 -8.97 -2.95
C VAL A 65 -0.23 -8.22 -3.86
N ALA A 66 0.46 -7.22 -3.30
CA ALA A 66 1.54 -6.49 -3.95
C ALA A 66 2.87 -6.76 -3.26
N LEU A 67 3.93 -7.00 -4.04
CA LEU A 67 5.29 -7.14 -3.54
C LEU A 67 6.08 -5.85 -3.75
N ALA A 68 6.73 -5.35 -2.72
CA ALA A 68 7.71 -4.28 -2.86
C ALA A 68 8.97 -4.80 -3.55
N GLY A 69 9.14 -4.38 -4.80
CA GLY A 69 10.21 -4.86 -5.68
C GLY A 69 9.88 -4.60 -7.14
N SER A 70 10.62 -5.26 -8.03
CA SER A 70 10.38 -5.16 -9.47
C SER A 70 9.13 -5.98 -9.88
N ARG A 71 8.54 -5.62 -11.02
CA ARG A 71 7.45 -6.43 -11.63
C ARG A 71 7.88 -7.87 -11.93
N ALA A 72 9.14 -8.07 -12.30
CA ALA A 72 9.69 -9.40 -12.54
C ALA A 72 9.76 -10.22 -11.25
N GLU A 73 10.20 -9.61 -10.15
CA GLU A 73 10.25 -10.24 -8.84
C GLU A 73 8.83 -10.56 -8.32
N ALA A 74 7.91 -9.62 -8.43
CA ALA A 74 6.52 -9.83 -8.05
C ALA A 74 5.90 -11.04 -8.77
N ARG A 75 6.08 -11.13 -10.08
CA ARG A 75 5.63 -12.30 -10.85
C ARG A 75 6.28 -13.61 -10.39
N ARG A 76 7.60 -13.63 -10.16
CA ARG A 76 8.31 -14.82 -9.67
C ARG A 76 7.82 -15.27 -8.30
N TRP A 77 7.39 -14.33 -7.46
CA TRP A 77 6.88 -14.63 -6.13
C TRP A 77 5.38 -14.93 -6.11
N GLY A 78 4.69 -14.73 -7.22
CA GLY A 78 3.25 -14.96 -7.32
C GLY A 78 2.40 -13.81 -6.76
N ALA A 79 2.99 -12.62 -6.60
CA ALA A 79 2.22 -11.42 -6.30
C ALA A 79 1.50 -10.89 -7.54
N GLU A 80 0.29 -10.39 -7.38
CA GLU A 80 -0.49 -9.82 -8.48
C GLU A 80 0.05 -8.47 -8.95
N LEU A 81 0.67 -7.71 -8.03
CA LEU A 81 1.17 -6.35 -8.30
C LEU A 81 2.57 -6.15 -7.75
N ALA A 82 3.31 -5.21 -8.33
CA ALA A 82 4.57 -4.70 -7.82
C ALA A 82 4.38 -3.32 -7.17
N TYR A 83 4.97 -3.11 -6.02
CA TYR A 83 5.00 -1.82 -5.33
C TYR A 83 6.39 -1.19 -5.41
N GLY A 84 6.50 0.03 -5.87
CA GLY A 84 7.76 0.78 -5.94
C GLY A 84 7.76 1.81 -7.07
N PRO A 85 8.85 2.57 -7.25
CA PRO A 85 8.92 3.68 -8.20
C PRO A 85 8.66 3.30 -9.66
N ARG A 86 8.86 2.04 -10.02
CA ARG A 86 8.62 1.46 -11.36
C ARG A 86 7.63 0.31 -11.30
N GLY A 87 6.86 0.21 -10.22
CA GLY A 87 5.85 -0.82 -10.01
C GLY A 87 4.50 -0.51 -10.64
N ASP A 88 3.52 -1.27 -10.23
CA ASP A 88 2.12 -1.08 -10.57
C ASP A 88 1.46 -0.10 -9.57
N LEU A 89 1.86 -0.20 -8.31
CA LEU A 89 1.54 0.73 -7.24
C LEU A 89 2.75 1.62 -6.98
N VAL A 90 2.64 2.91 -7.28
CA VAL A 90 3.78 3.83 -7.25
C VAL A 90 3.62 4.85 -6.11
N PRO A 91 4.58 4.91 -5.16
CA PRO A 91 4.60 5.97 -4.16
C PRO A 91 4.92 7.31 -4.81
N ALA A 92 4.22 8.37 -4.41
CA ALA A 92 4.44 9.73 -4.89
C ALA A 92 4.28 10.76 -3.77
N HIS A 93 5.19 11.74 -3.75
CA HIS A 93 5.23 12.81 -2.74
C HIS A 93 5.15 14.20 -3.37
N SER A 94 5.19 14.29 -4.68
CA SER A 94 5.25 15.55 -5.42
C SER A 94 4.58 15.45 -6.79
N LEU A 95 4.25 16.61 -7.37
CA LEU A 95 3.72 16.70 -8.74
C LEU A 95 4.68 16.08 -9.77
N ARG A 96 5.98 16.22 -9.56
CA ARG A 96 7.00 15.64 -10.44
C ARG A 96 6.95 14.11 -10.45
N GLU A 97 6.79 13.50 -9.29
CA GLU A 97 6.67 12.05 -9.16
C GLU A 97 5.36 11.55 -9.76
N ILE A 98 4.25 12.24 -9.51
CA ILE A 98 2.96 11.95 -10.15
C ILE A 98 3.08 11.97 -11.67
N GLY A 99 3.71 13.01 -12.24
CA GLY A 99 3.90 13.14 -13.69
C GLY A 99 4.80 12.04 -14.30
N ARG A 100 5.69 11.44 -13.52
CA ARG A 100 6.57 10.33 -13.96
C ARG A 100 5.91 8.95 -13.91
N ALA A 101 4.85 8.79 -13.14
CA ALA A 101 4.21 7.50 -12.87
C ALA A 101 3.16 7.11 -13.93
N ARG A 102 3.43 7.38 -15.21
CA ARG A 102 2.48 7.21 -16.32
C ARG A 102 1.97 5.78 -16.54
N ASN A 103 2.76 4.79 -16.11
CA ASN A 103 2.42 3.36 -16.28
C ASN A 103 1.97 2.72 -14.96
N ALA A 104 1.65 3.51 -13.95
CA ALA A 104 1.10 3.02 -12.70
C ALA A 104 -0.36 2.58 -12.86
N ILE A 105 -0.76 1.56 -12.11
CA ILE A 105 -2.17 1.18 -11.94
C ILE A 105 -2.81 2.08 -10.88
N ALA A 106 -2.06 2.46 -9.86
CA ALA A 106 -2.47 3.42 -8.84
C ALA A 106 -1.26 4.14 -8.23
N LEU A 107 -1.52 5.33 -7.68
CA LEU A 107 -0.54 6.11 -6.91
C LEU A 107 -0.82 6.03 -5.42
N LEU A 108 0.23 5.87 -4.60
CA LEU A 108 0.15 6.07 -3.16
C LEU A 108 0.71 7.44 -2.82
N ILE A 109 -0.17 8.42 -2.58
CA ILE A 109 0.25 9.80 -2.26
C ILE A 109 0.44 9.94 -0.76
N SER A 110 1.63 10.37 -0.35
CA SER A 110 2.03 10.51 1.06
C SER A 110 2.96 11.70 1.32
N PRO A 111 3.12 12.09 2.60
CA PRO A 111 2.32 11.68 3.75
C PRO A 111 1.06 12.54 3.89
N ALA A 112 -0.13 11.93 3.91
CA ALA A 112 -1.39 12.66 4.09
C ALA A 112 -1.44 13.34 5.47
N PHE A 113 -1.07 12.61 6.53
CA PHE A 113 -0.94 13.08 7.90
C PHE A 113 0.42 12.72 8.49
N ALA A 114 0.73 13.22 9.68
CA ALA A 114 1.96 12.86 10.40
C ALA A 114 2.05 11.35 10.60
N THR A 115 3.23 10.79 10.42
CA THR A 115 3.46 9.33 10.43
C THR A 115 4.76 8.99 11.15
N ARG A 116 4.75 7.85 11.86
CA ARG A 116 5.95 7.31 12.50
C ARG A 116 6.98 6.77 11.51
N SER A 117 6.56 6.41 10.31
CA SER A 117 7.45 5.85 9.28
C SER A 117 8.45 6.88 8.75
N HIS A 118 8.11 8.15 8.79
CA HIS A 118 8.96 9.26 8.38
C HIS A 118 8.83 10.40 9.40
N PRO A 119 9.42 10.24 10.60
CA PRO A 119 9.40 11.29 11.62
C PRO A 119 10.01 12.57 11.05
N GLY A 120 9.33 13.71 11.24
CA GLY A 120 9.78 15.00 10.71
C GLY A 120 9.37 15.31 9.27
N ALA A 121 8.82 14.37 8.52
CA ALA A 121 8.21 14.69 7.23
C ALA A 121 6.98 15.56 7.42
N LYS A 122 6.93 16.70 6.70
CA LYS A 122 5.80 17.62 6.78
C LYS A 122 4.57 17.00 6.13
N PRO A 123 3.46 16.80 6.86
CA PRO A 123 2.25 16.24 6.29
C PRO A 123 1.61 17.18 5.27
N LEU A 124 0.95 16.62 4.28
CA LEU A 124 0.24 17.38 3.25
C LEU A 124 -1.03 18.05 3.81
N GLY A 125 -1.74 17.36 4.68
CA GLY A 125 -3.09 17.72 5.08
C GLY A 125 -4.12 17.58 3.95
N PRO A 126 -5.42 17.75 4.27
CA PRO A 126 -6.49 17.46 3.31
C PRO A 126 -6.42 18.29 2.02
N LEU A 127 -6.12 19.57 2.12
CA LEU A 127 -6.12 20.46 0.95
C LEU A 127 -5.00 20.12 -0.03
N ARG A 128 -3.75 20.04 0.44
CA ARG A 128 -2.60 19.72 -0.42
C ARG A 128 -2.70 18.32 -0.99
N PHE A 129 -3.15 17.36 -0.18
CA PHE A 129 -3.40 16.01 -0.65
C PHE A 129 -4.36 16.00 -1.84
N ARG A 130 -5.51 16.68 -1.72
CA ARG A 130 -6.52 16.76 -2.79
C ARG A 130 -6.00 17.47 -4.03
N LEU A 131 -5.21 18.53 -3.87
CA LEU A 131 -4.59 19.24 -5.00
C LEU A 131 -3.60 18.34 -5.76
N LEU A 132 -2.81 17.53 -5.05
CA LEU A 132 -1.94 16.53 -5.68
C LEU A 132 -2.75 15.41 -6.36
N ALA A 133 -3.74 14.87 -5.67
CA ALA A 133 -4.59 13.81 -6.18
C ALA A 133 -5.35 14.22 -7.45
N ALA A 134 -5.76 15.48 -7.55
CA ALA A 134 -6.43 16.02 -8.73
C ALA A 134 -5.53 16.05 -10.01
N ARG A 135 -4.22 15.90 -9.85
CA ARG A 135 -3.26 15.81 -10.95
C ARG A 135 -2.95 14.38 -11.38
N ALA A 136 -3.45 13.41 -10.63
CA ALA A 136 -3.29 12.00 -10.98
C ALA A 136 -4.26 11.61 -12.11
N THR A 137 -3.77 10.82 -13.04
CA THR A 137 -4.56 10.23 -14.14
C THR A 137 -5.00 8.79 -13.85
N VAL A 138 -4.59 8.27 -12.71
CA VAL A 138 -4.90 6.92 -12.22
C VAL A 138 -5.45 7.02 -10.79
N PRO A 139 -6.11 5.97 -10.28
CA PRO A 139 -6.60 5.94 -8.90
C PRO A 139 -5.55 6.32 -7.87
N VAL A 140 -5.96 7.03 -6.82
CA VAL A 140 -5.09 7.48 -5.74
C VAL A 140 -5.47 6.79 -4.44
N ILE A 141 -4.47 6.25 -3.76
CA ILE A 141 -4.52 5.66 -2.44
C ILE A 141 -3.81 6.62 -1.47
N ALA A 142 -4.49 7.07 -0.44
CA ALA A 142 -3.88 7.93 0.57
C ALA A 142 -2.97 7.12 1.50
N LEU A 143 -1.76 7.61 1.77
CA LEU A 143 -0.79 6.98 2.64
C LEU A 143 -0.19 8.01 3.62
N GLY A 144 0.26 7.53 4.78
CA GLY A 144 0.87 8.35 5.84
C GLY A 144 -0.13 8.77 6.91
N GLY A 145 0.01 8.17 8.09
CA GLY A 145 -0.87 8.42 9.24
C GLY A 145 -2.32 8.03 9.01
N MET A 146 -2.58 7.11 8.07
CA MET A 146 -3.93 6.71 7.69
C MET A 146 -4.49 5.60 8.59
N ASN A 147 -5.73 5.81 8.99
CA ASN A 147 -6.63 4.87 9.65
C ASN A 147 -8.08 5.32 9.35
N ALA A 148 -9.08 4.60 9.83
CA ALA A 148 -10.49 4.94 9.57
C ALA A 148 -10.85 6.37 9.95
N ARG A 149 -10.35 6.87 11.10
CA ARG A 149 -10.62 8.23 11.59
C ARG A 149 -10.00 9.31 10.70
N THR A 150 -8.72 9.13 10.33
CA THR A 150 -8.03 10.10 9.46
C THR A 150 -8.54 10.04 8.03
N ALA A 151 -8.99 8.87 7.56
CA ALA A 151 -9.64 8.73 6.26
C ALA A 151 -10.95 9.55 6.19
N GLN A 152 -11.77 9.52 7.25
CA GLN A 152 -12.96 10.37 7.34
C GLN A 152 -12.59 11.86 7.30
N ARG A 153 -11.56 12.28 8.06
CA ARG A 153 -11.08 13.67 8.05
C ARG A 153 -10.54 14.11 6.69
N LEU A 154 -9.89 13.19 5.98
CA LEU A 154 -9.41 13.43 4.63
C LEU A 154 -10.55 13.48 3.61
N GLY A 155 -11.66 12.76 3.89
CA GLY A 155 -12.76 12.56 2.96
C GLY A 155 -12.29 11.81 1.70
N TRP A 156 -11.44 10.79 1.89
CA TRP A 156 -10.87 9.99 0.79
C TRP A 156 -11.10 8.51 1.04
N PRO A 157 -11.76 7.79 0.11
CA PRO A 157 -12.23 6.43 0.37
C PRO A 157 -11.11 5.38 0.30
N SER A 158 -10.06 5.62 -0.50
CA SER A 158 -8.99 4.65 -0.72
C SER A 158 -7.73 5.04 0.06
N TRP A 159 -7.30 4.17 0.98
CA TRP A 159 -6.15 4.45 1.83
C TRP A 159 -5.39 3.20 2.25
N ALA A 160 -4.12 3.40 2.61
CA ALA A 160 -3.21 2.38 3.09
C ALA A 160 -2.67 2.73 4.47
N GLY A 161 -2.53 1.74 5.33
CA GLY A 161 -1.98 1.90 6.67
C GLY A 161 -1.07 0.77 7.09
N ILE A 162 -0.15 1.06 8.02
CA ILE A 162 0.72 0.07 8.66
C ILE A 162 0.04 -0.43 9.94
N ASP A 163 -0.43 0.49 10.77
CA ASP A 163 -0.96 0.19 12.11
C ASP A 163 -2.51 0.16 12.17
N ALA A 164 -3.17 0.30 11.03
CA ALA A 164 -4.60 0.60 10.97
C ALA A 164 -5.53 -0.56 11.36
N PHE A 165 -5.05 -1.80 11.24
CA PHE A 165 -5.86 -3.01 11.43
C PHE A 165 -5.31 -3.89 12.57
N LEU A 166 -4.53 -3.32 13.47
CA LEU A 166 -3.85 -4.06 14.55
C LEU A 166 -4.66 -4.19 15.86
N ARG A 167 -5.90 -3.72 15.90
CA ARG A 167 -6.77 -3.74 17.07
C ARG A 167 -7.86 -4.78 16.94
#